data_2eec42307d3ab63b3f6251929c034b1d
#
_entry.id   2eec42307d3ab63b3f6251929c034b1d
#
_cell.length_a   1.000
_cell.length_b   1.000
_cell.length_c   1.000
_cell.angle_alpha   90.00
_cell.angle_beta   90.00
_cell.angle_gamma   90.00
#
_symmetry.space_group_name_H-M   'P 1'
#
loop_
_entity.id
_entity.type
_entity.pdbx_description
1 polymer ?
#
loop_
_entity_poly.entity_id
_entity_poly.type
_entity_poly.pdbx_seq_one_letter_code
_entity_poly.pdbx_strand_id
1 'polypeptide(L)'
;VEFEEKPAQPKSNLASMGIYIFTWKLLRKMLLADIKNPDSNHDFGKDIIPTMLNDNKTLYAYKFKGYWKDVGTIDSLWEANMDLLSSKNELDLGDPSWKIYTEDVTALPQYISAEADVKDAYITQGCVVEGEVKHSVLFTGVKIGAGAKVIDSVLMPGAIVEDGAVVQRALVAGGIRIGKNTAISGVTEPGDYPNGILESGQVIIKGGDR
;
A
#
# COMPACT_ATOMS: atom_id res chain seq x y z
N VAL A 1 -11.83 20.01 21.20
CA VAL A 1 -10.77 19.42 20.36
C VAL A 1 -10.18 20.55 19.52
N GLU A 2 -8.88 20.62 19.40
CA GLU A 2 -8.16 21.47 18.46
C GLU A 2 -7.80 20.63 17.23
N PHE A 3 -7.86 21.20 16.04
CA PHE A 3 -7.51 20.53 14.80
C PHE A 3 -6.74 21.50 13.91
N GLU A 4 -5.59 21.07 13.41
CA GLU A 4 -4.76 21.81 12.46
C GLU A 4 -4.40 20.86 11.32
N GLU A 5 -4.63 21.28 10.08
CA GLU A 5 -4.29 20.48 8.89
C GLU A 5 -2.84 20.67 8.51
N LYS A 6 -2.06 19.58 8.56
CA LYS A 6 -0.63 19.51 8.16
C LYS A 6 0.22 20.67 8.70
N PRO A 7 0.23 20.95 10.01
CA PRO A 7 1.02 22.04 10.56
C PRO A 7 2.51 21.76 10.40
N ALA A 8 3.29 22.81 10.11
CA ALA A 8 4.75 22.69 10.00
C ALA A 8 5.42 22.28 11.32
N GLN A 9 4.79 22.60 12.44
CA GLN A 9 5.22 22.21 13.78
C GLN A 9 4.01 21.67 14.55
N PRO A 10 3.78 20.35 14.54
CA PRO A 10 2.62 19.75 15.20
C PRO A 10 2.74 19.90 16.73
N LYS A 11 1.63 20.25 17.39
CA LYS A 11 1.54 20.40 18.84
C LYS A 11 1.44 19.06 19.58
N SER A 12 1.16 17.97 18.86
CA SER A 12 1.04 16.63 19.41
C SER A 12 1.43 15.58 18.39
N ASN A 13 1.56 14.33 18.84
CA ASN A 13 1.78 13.17 17.97
C ASN A 13 0.48 12.49 17.54
N LEU A 14 -0.68 13.13 17.75
CA LEU A 14 -1.97 12.61 17.30
C LEU A 14 -2.23 13.12 15.89
N ALA A 15 -2.38 12.20 14.94
CA ALA A 15 -2.74 12.50 13.57
C ALA A 15 -4.17 12.05 13.27
N SER A 16 -4.85 12.79 12.40
CA SER A 16 -6.15 12.35 11.88
C SER A 16 -5.95 11.17 10.92
N MET A 17 -6.73 10.12 11.11
CA MET A 17 -6.77 8.97 10.21
C MET A 17 -7.60 9.23 8.94
N GLY A 18 -8.19 10.42 8.79
CA GLY A 18 -9.11 10.72 7.70
C GLY A 18 -10.47 10.00 7.79
N ILE A 19 -10.78 9.41 8.94
CA ILE A 19 -12.02 8.67 9.16
C ILE A 19 -12.90 9.47 10.09
N TYR A 20 -14.10 9.83 9.62
CA TYR A 20 -14.99 10.71 10.34
C TYR A 20 -16.41 10.14 10.40
N ILE A 21 -17.09 10.39 11.53
CA ILE A 21 -18.51 10.07 11.73
C ILE A 21 -19.26 11.35 12.01
N PHE A 22 -20.26 11.64 11.21
CA PHE A 22 -21.07 12.86 11.32
C PHE A 22 -22.55 12.56 11.51
N THR A 23 -23.23 13.46 12.22
CA THR A 23 -24.69 13.57 12.11
C THR A 23 -25.04 14.06 10.71
N TRP A 24 -25.72 13.25 9.89
CA TRP A 24 -26.01 13.56 8.48
C TRP A 24 -26.64 14.94 8.26
N LYS A 25 -27.61 15.32 9.11
CA LYS A 25 -28.28 16.64 9.00
C LYS A 25 -27.29 17.79 9.10
N LEU A 26 -26.29 17.67 9.98
CA LEU A 26 -25.25 18.67 10.15
C LEU A 26 -24.29 18.65 8.97
N LEU A 27 -23.77 17.49 8.62
CA LEU A 27 -22.83 17.33 7.50
C LEU A 27 -23.43 17.89 6.20
N ARG A 28 -24.67 17.49 5.86
CA ARG A 28 -25.36 18.00 4.68
C ARG A 28 -25.43 19.54 4.65
N LYS A 29 -25.74 20.17 5.80
CA LYS A 29 -25.77 21.63 5.90
C LYS A 29 -24.40 22.25 5.62
N MET A 30 -23.34 21.68 6.19
CA MET A 30 -21.98 22.17 6.00
C MET A 30 -21.52 22.02 4.56
N LEU A 31 -21.74 20.86 3.94
CA LEU A 31 -21.36 20.62 2.55
C LEU A 31 -22.12 21.53 1.57
N LEU A 32 -23.42 21.78 1.79
CA LEU A 32 -24.21 22.70 0.96
C LEU A 32 -23.81 24.17 1.13
N ALA A 33 -23.24 24.54 2.27
CA ALA A 33 -22.68 25.86 2.46
C ALA A 33 -21.30 25.97 1.79
N ASP A 34 -20.47 24.94 1.97
CA ASP A 34 -19.11 24.88 1.45
C ASP A 34 -19.07 24.93 -0.09
N ILE A 35 -19.94 24.19 -0.78
CA ILE A 35 -20.02 24.18 -2.26
C ILE A 35 -20.31 25.57 -2.86
N LYS A 36 -20.86 26.49 -2.06
CA LYS A 36 -21.15 27.87 -2.49
C LYS A 36 -20.01 28.83 -2.19
N ASN A 37 -19.02 28.38 -1.45
CA ASN A 37 -17.86 29.19 -1.08
C ASN A 37 -16.76 29.07 -2.18
N PRO A 38 -16.50 30.10 -2.98
CA PRO A 38 -15.51 30.03 -4.04
C PRO A 38 -14.06 29.97 -3.51
N ASP A 39 -13.84 30.32 -2.22
CA ASP A 39 -12.53 30.29 -1.60
C ASP A 39 -12.23 28.95 -0.90
N SER A 40 -13.18 27.99 -0.90
CA SER A 40 -13.00 26.67 -0.30
C SER A 40 -12.21 25.74 -1.20
N ASN A 41 -11.36 24.91 -0.59
CA ASN A 41 -10.70 23.78 -1.27
C ASN A 41 -11.62 22.55 -1.36
N HIS A 42 -12.80 22.59 -0.76
CA HIS A 42 -13.74 21.49 -0.63
C HIS A 42 -13.12 20.27 0.08
N ASP A 43 -12.32 20.52 1.09
CA ASP A 43 -11.56 19.52 1.83
C ASP A 43 -12.05 19.43 3.29
N PHE A 44 -12.14 18.20 3.83
CA PHE A 44 -12.59 18.00 5.20
C PHE A 44 -11.65 18.63 6.23
N GLY A 45 -10.33 18.45 6.03
CA GLY A 45 -9.31 18.94 6.96
C GLY A 45 -9.10 20.45 6.89
N LYS A 46 -9.15 21.03 5.68
CA LYS A 46 -8.88 22.45 5.47
C LYS A 46 -10.12 23.32 5.69
N ASP A 47 -11.30 22.82 5.33
CA ASP A 47 -12.50 23.66 5.24
C ASP A 47 -13.60 23.20 6.19
N ILE A 48 -14.06 21.95 6.11
CA ILE A 48 -15.26 21.48 6.81
C ILE A 48 -15.04 21.41 8.32
N ILE A 49 -13.99 20.73 8.78
CA ILE A 49 -13.71 20.55 10.22
C ILE A 49 -13.36 21.88 10.88
N PRO A 50 -12.46 22.72 10.33
CA PRO A 50 -12.21 24.06 10.89
C PRO A 50 -13.47 24.92 10.96
N THR A 51 -14.31 24.91 9.92
CA THR A 51 -15.59 25.65 9.94
C THR A 51 -16.52 25.15 11.03
N MET A 52 -16.62 23.84 11.23
CA MET A 52 -17.41 23.27 12.32
C MET A 52 -16.89 23.70 13.69
N LEU A 53 -15.58 23.73 13.88
CA LEU A 53 -14.96 24.20 15.14
C LEU A 53 -15.24 25.69 15.37
N ASN A 54 -15.06 26.53 14.35
CA ASN A 54 -15.34 27.96 14.42
C ASN A 54 -16.83 28.25 14.71
N ASP A 55 -17.72 27.42 14.18
CA ASP A 55 -19.16 27.47 14.46
C ASP A 55 -19.53 26.87 15.83
N ASN A 56 -18.57 26.58 16.68
CA ASN A 56 -18.76 25.97 18.00
C ASN A 56 -19.57 24.66 17.95
N LYS A 57 -19.40 23.85 16.89
CA LYS A 57 -19.98 22.51 16.86
C LYS A 57 -19.20 21.59 17.79
N THR A 58 -19.91 20.62 18.37
CA THR A 58 -19.28 19.64 19.26
C THR A 58 -18.57 18.59 18.44
N LEU A 59 -17.23 18.53 18.54
CA LEU A 59 -16.38 17.53 17.92
C LEU A 59 -15.65 16.73 19.00
N TYR A 60 -15.55 15.43 18.78
CA TYR A 60 -14.81 14.52 19.64
C TYR A 60 -13.70 13.84 18.83
N ALA A 61 -12.53 13.66 19.45
CA ALA A 61 -11.47 12.83 18.91
C ALA A 61 -11.51 11.46 19.58
N TYR A 62 -11.61 10.41 18.78
CA TYR A 62 -11.44 9.04 19.24
C TYR A 62 -9.99 8.63 19.06
N LYS A 63 -9.32 8.26 20.14
CA LYS A 63 -7.95 7.76 20.10
C LYS A 63 -7.99 6.28 19.70
N PHE A 64 -7.73 6.01 18.44
CA PHE A 64 -7.62 4.65 17.92
C PHE A 64 -6.40 3.95 18.50
N LYS A 65 -6.56 2.66 18.80
CA LYS A 65 -5.48 1.75 19.19
C LYS A 65 -5.56 0.54 18.27
N GLY A 66 -4.48 0.20 17.63
CA GLY A 66 -4.41 -0.89 16.67
C GLY A 66 -3.57 -0.51 15.46
N TYR A 67 -3.45 -1.41 14.52
CA TYR A 67 -2.70 -1.16 13.30
C TYR A 67 -3.41 -0.12 12.43
N TRP A 68 -2.69 0.92 12.05
CA TRP A 68 -3.10 1.89 11.05
C TRP A 68 -1.85 2.39 10.31
N LYS A 69 -1.92 2.46 9.00
CA LYS A 69 -0.84 2.99 8.16
C LYS A 69 -1.41 3.85 7.03
N ASP A 70 -0.84 5.03 6.85
CA ASP A 70 -1.10 5.86 5.69
C ASP A 70 -0.26 5.33 4.52
N VAL A 71 -0.92 4.93 3.45
CA VAL A 71 -0.28 4.40 2.22
C VAL A 71 -0.29 5.43 1.09
N GLY A 72 -0.26 6.71 1.42
CA GLY A 72 -0.27 7.83 0.48
C GLY A 72 1.00 7.96 -0.37
N THR A 73 2.06 7.24 -0.03
CA THR A 73 3.29 7.17 -0.84
C THR A 73 3.58 5.73 -1.23
N ILE A 74 4.43 5.54 -2.24
CA ILE A 74 4.81 4.20 -2.69
C ILE A 74 5.68 3.51 -1.66
N ASP A 75 6.53 4.26 -0.95
CA ASP A 75 7.31 3.73 0.18
C ASP A 75 6.39 3.16 1.25
N SER A 76 5.40 3.92 1.69
CA SER A 76 4.45 3.47 2.72
C SER A 76 3.59 2.30 2.24
N LEU A 77 3.29 2.20 0.94
CA LEU A 77 2.60 1.04 0.36
C LEU A 77 3.50 -0.21 0.42
N TRP A 78 4.78 -0.08 0.05
CA TRP A 78 5.74 -1.18 0.17
C TRP A 78 5.89 -1.62 1.62
N GLU A 79 6.13 -0.69 2.53
CA GLU A 79 6.25 -0.97 3.96
C GLU A 79 4.99 -1.64 4.54
N ALA A 80 3.78 -1.16 4.18
CA ALA A 80 2.53 -1.77 4.66
C ALA A 80 2.38 -3.22 4.22
N ASN A 81 2.89 -3.58 3.03
CA ASN A 81 2.94 -4.97 2.59
C ASN A 81 3.99 -5.78 3.35
N MET A 82 5.17 -5.20 3.62
CA MET A 82 6.21 -5.85 4.41
C MET A 82 5.79 -6.04 5.87
N ASP A 83 5.00 -5.12 6.43
CA ASP A 83 4.45 -5.26 7.79
C ASP A 83 3.64 -6.56 7.94
N LEU A 84 3.01 -7.07 6.87
CA LEU A 84 2.29 -8.35 6.90
C LEU A 84 3.19 -9.55 7.22
N LEU A 85 4.47 -9.47 6.87
CA LEU A 85 5.45 -10.53 7.11
C LEU A 85 6.01 -10.47 8.55
N SER A 86 5.77 -9.38 9.25
CA SER A 86 6.27 -9.21 10.62
C SER A 86 5.47 -10.04 11.61
N SER A 87 6.14 -10.88 12.40
CA SER A 87 5.52 -11.61 13.51
C SER A 87 4.96 -10.70 14.63
N LYS A 88 5.31 -9.40 14.60
CA LYS A 88 4.82 -8.39 15.54
C LYS A 88 3.64 -7.59 15.01
N ASN A 89 3.18 -7.89 13.80
CA ASN A 89 2.05 -7.21 13.20
C ASN A 89 0.75 -7.57 13.95
N GLU A 90 0.02 -6.55 14.38
CA GLU A 90 -1.30 -6.71 15.02
C GLU A 90 -2.44 -6.86 14.00
N LEU A 91 -2.15 -6.73 12.71
CA LEU A 91 -3.13 -6.87 11.63
C LEU A 91 -3.34 -8.34 11.27
N ASP A 92 -4.52 -8.87 11.59
CA ASP A 92 -4.95 -10.18 11.14
C ASP A 92 -5.94 -10.05 9.97
N LEU A 93 -5.46 -10.27 8.75
CA LEU A 93 -6.30 -10.26 7.55
C LEU A 93 -7.20 -11.50 7.45
N GLY A 94 -6.93 -12.54 8.25
CA GLY A 94 -7.68 -13.79 8.28
C GLY A 94 -8.74 -13.85 9.38
N ASP A 95 -8.96 -12.78 10.16
CA ASP A 95 -9.93 -12.77 11.26
C ASP A 95 -11.35 -13.09 10.76
N PRO A 96 -11.93 -14.24 11.11
CA PRO A 96 -13.27 -14.63 10.67
C PRO A 96 -14.37 -13.77 11.28
N SER A 97 -14.09 -13.12 12.42
CA SER A 97 -15.06 -12.25 13.10
C SER A 97 -15.17 -10.87 12.41
N TRP A 98 -14.16 -10.48 11.66
CA TRP A 98 -14.13 -9.25 10.88
C TRP A 98 -13.69 -9.50 9.44
N LYS A 99 -14.53 -10.20 8.71
CA LYS A 99 -14.25 -10.57 7.33
C LYS A 99 -14.15 -9.32 6.43
N ILE A 100 -13.01 -9.20 5.75
CA ILE A 100 -12.81 -8.19 4.71
C ILE A 100 -13.43 -8.71 3.42
N TYR A 101 -14.42 -7.99 2.91
CA TYR A 101 -15.06 -8.31 1.62
C TYR A 101 -14.31 -7.61 0.50
N THR A 102 -13.93 -8.38 -0.50
CA THR A 102 -13.25 -7.90 -1.71
C THR A 102 -13.77 -8.67 -2.91
N GLU A 103 -13.40 -8.25 -4.11
CA GLU A 103 -13.68 -9.01 -5.33
C GLU A 103 -12.94 -10.37 -5.25
N ASP A 104 -13.69 -11.45 -5.44
CA ASP A 104 -13.14 -12.80 -5.41
C ASP A 104 -12.56 -13.13 -6.78
N VAL A 105 -11.23 -13.23 -6.85
CA VAL A 105 -10.53 -13.66 -8.05
C VAL A 105 -10.44 -15.17 -8.04
N THR A 106 -11.25 -15.82 -8.86
CA THR A 106 -11.18 -17.27 -9.03
C THR A 106 -9.87 -17.66 -9.72
N ALA A 107 -8.96 -18.27 -8.97
CA ALA A 107 -7.70 -18.78 -9.46
C ALA A 107 -7.40 -20.16 -8.85
N LEU A 108 -6.51 -20.93 -9.49
CA LEU A 108 -6.03 -22.18 -8.93
C LEU A 108 -5.22 -21.91 -7.66
N PRO A 109 -5.07 -22.88 -6.76
CA PRO A 109 -4.10 -22.82 -5.67
C PRO A 109 -2.71 -22.45 -6.24
N GLN A 110 -1.87 -21.85 -5.39
CA GLN A 110 -0.48 -21.59 -5.77
C GLN A 110 0.28 -22.90 -6.01
N TYR A 111 1.14 -22.90 -7.02
CA TYR A 111 2.08 -23.98 -7.29
C TYR A 111 3.51 -23.54 -6.89
N ILE A 112 4.15 -24.35 -6.07
CA ILE A 112 5.56 -24.17 -5.67
C ILE A 112 6.31 -25.40 -6.10
N SER A 113 7.30 -25.20 -6.98
CA SER A 113 8.18 -26.28 -7.49
C SER A 113 9.03 -26.90 -6.38
N ALA A 114 9.45 -28.14 -6.56
CA ALA A 114 10.36 -28.80 -5.64
C ALA A 114 11.74 -28.15 -5.57
N GLU A 115 12.17 -27.46 -6.62
CA GLU A 115 13.43 -26.71 -6.72
C GLU A 115 13.34 -25.28 -6.21
N ALA A 116 12.14 -24.79 -5.88
CA ALA A 116 11.94 -23.44 -5.34
C ALA A 116 12.44 -23.35 -3.89
N ASP A 117 13.08 -22.21 -3.54
CA ASP A 117 13.46 -21.88 -2.16
C ASP A 117 12.58 -20.72 -1.66
N VAL A 118 11.53 -21.07 -0.92
CA VAL A 118 10.56 -20.10 -0.40
C VAL A 118 10.73 -19.94 1.10
N LYS A 119 10.92 -18.68 1.55
CA LYS A 119 11.11 -18.40 2.96
C LYS A 119 10.49 -17.04 3.32
N ASP A 120 9.66 -17.02 4.37
CA ASP A 120 9.06 -15.81 4.91
C ASP A 120 8.33 -14.99 3.81
N ALA A 121 7.29 -15.57 3.20
CA ALA A 121 6.59 -14.96 2.08
C ALA A 121 5.07 -15.17 2.14
N TYR A 122 4.32 -14.15 1.81
CA TYR A 122 2.90 -14.30 1.45
C TYR A 122 2.78 -14.59 -0.05
N ILE A 123 2.18 -15.72 -0.39
CA ILE A 123 1.98 -16.15 -1.77
C ILE A 123 0.48 -16.43 -1.94
N THR A 124 -0.17 -15.63 -2.77
CA THR A 124 -1.61 -15.75 -2.98
C THR A 124 -1.94 -16.77 -4.09
N GLN A 125 -3.23 -17.02 -4.30
CA GLN A 125 -3.72 -17.98 -5.29
C GLN A 125 -3.26 -17.64 -6.72
N GLY A 126 -3.13 -18.67 -7.55
CA GLY A 126 -2.72 -18.55 -8.95
C GLY A 126 -1.24 -18.29 -9.18
N CYS A 127 -0.45 -18.16 -8.12
CA CYS A 127 1.00 -17.99 -8.26
C CYS A 127 1.68 -19.28 -8.70
N VAL A 128 2.74 -19.15 -9.51
CA VAL A 128 3.67 -20.23 -9.89
C VAL A 128 5.06 -19.82 -9.48
N VAL A 129 5.71 -20.61 -8.62
CA VAL A 129 7.04 -20.29 -8.09
C VAL A 129 7.99 -21.46 -8.39
N GLU A 130 8.99 -21.19 -9.23
CA GLU A 130 10.05 -22.13 -9.61
C GLU A 130 11.44 -21.66 -9.15
N GLY A 131 11.53 -20.43 -8.62
CA GLY A 131 12.77 -19.80 -8.16
C GLY A 131 12.80 -19.55 -6.66
N GLU A 132 13.68 -18.65 -6.26
CA GLU A 132 13.87 -18.22 -4.88
C GLU A 132 12.95 -17.05 -4.53
N VAL A 133 12.20 -17.15 -3.42
CA VAL A 133 11.34 -16.05 -2.89
C VAL A 133 11.60 -15.91 -1.40
N LYS A 134 12.12 -14.76 -0.99
CA LYS A 134 12.45 -14.47 0.42
C LYS A 134 11.89 -13.12 0.83
N HIS A 135 11.27 -13.08 2.02
CA HIS A 135 10.74 -11.88 2.66
C HIS A 135 9.97 -11.00 1.64
N SER A 136 8.95 -11.58 1.00
CA SER A 136 8.28 -10.96 -0.15
C SER A 136 6.78 -11.25 -0.17
N VAL A 137 6.02 -10.38 -0.81
CA VAL A 137 4.57 -10.52 -0.99
C VAL A 137 4.26 -10.69 -2.47
N LEU A 138 3.66 -11.82 -2.83
CA LEU A 138 3.24 -12.14 -4.20
C LEU A 138 1.72 -12.12 -4.30
N PHE A 139 1.20 -11.18 -5.06
CA PHE A 139 -0.23 -11.08 -5.36
C PHE A 139 -0.66 -12.11 -6.40
N THR A 140 -1.97 -12.21 -6.61
CA THR A 140 -2.62 -13.22 -7.46
C THR A 140 -1.99 -13.33 -8.84
N GLY A 141 -1.69 -14.58 -9.24
CA GLY A 141 -1.22 -14.90 -10.58
C GLY A 141 0.22 -14.52 -10.89
N VAL A 142 1.02 -14.15 -9.89
CA VAL A 142 2.45 -13.87 -10.07
C VAL A 142 3.20 -15.13 -10.48
N LYS A 143 4.16 -14.99 -11.39
CA LYS A 143 5.00 -16.10 -11.86
C LYS A 143 6.47 -15.79 -11.62
N ILE A 144 7.17 -16.72 -10.99
CA ILE A 144 8.61 -16.66 -10.72
C ILE A 144 9.28 -17.84 -11.43
N GLY A 145 10.10 -17.55 -12.44
CA GLY A 145 10.78 -18.55 -13.27
C GLY A 145 11.94 -19.25 -12.56
N ALA A 146 12.43 -20.32 -13.19
CA ALA A 146 13.52 -21.13 -12.67
C ALA A 146 14.80 -20.30 -12.47
N GLY A 147 15.44 -20.45 -11.30
CA GLY A 147 16.65 -19.71 -10.94
C GLY A 147 16.46 -18.21 -10.72
N ALA A 148 15.25 -17.69 -10.88
CA ALA A 148 14.95 -16.29 -10.53
C ALA A 148 14.98 -16.08 -9.01
N LYS A 149 15.25 -14.84 -8.59
CA LYS A 149 15.30 -14.47 -7.17
C LYS A 149 14.44 -13.24 -6.90
N VAL A 150 13.55 -13.34 -5.92
CA VAL A 150 12.70 -12.24 -5.45
C VAL A 150 12.94 -12.08 -3.97
N ILE A 151 13.49 -10.94 -3.56
CA ILE A 151 13.91 -10.67 -2.19
C ILE A 151 13.39 -9.29 -1.75
N ASP A 152 12.84 -9.19 -0.53
CA ASP A 152 12.34 -7.94 0.05
C ASP A 152 11.41 -7.16 -0.91
N SER A 153 10.53 -7.84 -1.63
CA SER A 153 9.81 -7.26 -2.75
C SER A 153 8.30 -7.51 -2.70
N VAL A 154 7.56 -6.58 -3.30
CA VAL A 154 6.11 -6.69 -3.47
C VAL A 154 5.81 -6.79 -4.97
N LEU A 155 5.21 -7.90 -5.39
CA LEU A 155 4.82 -8.13 -6.77
C LEU A 155 3.30 -8.09 -6.90
N MET A 156 2.80 -7.10 -7.64
CA MET A 156 1.37 -6.88 -7.85
C MET A 156 0.76 -7.92 -8.81
N PRO A 157 -0.58 -8.02 -8.91
CA PRO A 157 -1.24 -9.10 -9.63
C PRO A 157 -0.73 -9.31 -11.06
N GLY A 158 -0.44 -10.57 -11.41
CA GLY A 158 -0.02 -10.96 -12.75
C GLY A 158 1.39 -10.55 -13.15
N ALA A 159 2.21 -10.04 -12.23
CA ALA A 159 3.61 -9.75 -12.51
C ALA A 159 4.38 -11.06 -12.82
N ILE A 160 5.36 -10.99 -13.73
CA ILE A 160 6.15 -12.14 -14.18
C ILE A 160 7.62 -11.81 -14.02
N VAL A 161 8.34 -12.65 -13.30
CA VAL A 161 9.81 -12.63 -13.21
C VAL A 161 10.31 -13.85 -13.94
N GLU A 162 10.98 -13.64 -15.08
CA GLU A 162 11.46 -14.74 -15.93
C GLU A 162 12.73 -15.39 -15.37
N ASP A 163 13.12 -16.52 -15.99
CA ASP A 163 14.22 -17.35 -15.53
C ASP A 163 15.50 -16.55 -15.28
N GLY A 164 16.16 -16.82 -14.16
CA GLY A 164 17.42 -16.21 -13.77
C GLY A 164 17.37 -14.72 -13.44
N ALA A 165 16.21 -14.07 -13.53
CA ALA A 165 16.09 -12.65 -13.16
C ALA A 165 16.17 -12.45 -11.64
N VAL A 166 16.70 -11.30 -11.22
CA VAL A 166 16.82 -10.91 -9.80
C VAL A 166 16.02 -9.66 -9.55
N VAL A 167 15.11 -9.71 -8.56
CA VAL A 167 14.30 -8.57 -8.11
C VAL A 167 14.51 -8.41 -6.61
N GLN A 168 15.09 -7.30 -6.21
CA GLN A 168 15.39 -7.03 -4.80
C GLN A 168 14.94 -5.62 -4.40
N ARG A 169 14.25 -5.51 -3.24
CA ARG A 169 13.74 -4.26 -2.67
C ARG A 169 12.92 -3.46 -3.69
N ALA A 170 11.98 -4.12 -4.33
CA ALA A 170 11.19 -3.53 -5.40
C ALA A 170 9.68 -3.66 -5.16
N LEU A 171 8.93 -2.70 -5.68
CA LEU A 171 7.51 -2.81 -5.91
C LEU A 171 7.27 -2.92 -7.42
N VAL A 172 6.83 -4.10 -7.86
CA VAL A 172 6.57 -4.39 -9.28
C VAL A 172 5.08 -4.25 -9.53
N ALA A 173 4.69 -3.35 -10.43
CA ALA A 173 3.29 -3.12 -10.77
C ALA A 173 2.66 -4.32 -11.48
N GLY A 174 1.31 -4.35 -11.47
CA GLY A 174 0.55 -5.46 -12.05
C GLY A 174 0.80 -5.67 -13.54
N GLY A 175 0.87 -6.95 -13.94
CA GLY A 175 1.09 -7.36 -15.34
C GLY A 175 2.48 -7.07 -15.90
N ILE A 176 3.41 -6.57 -15.11
CA ILE A 176 4.77 -6.28 -15.56
C ILE A 176 5.57 -7.59 -15.73
N ARG A 177 6.36 -7.63 -16.78
CA ARG A 177 7.30 -8.73 -17.08
C ARG A 177 8.73 -8.25 -16.91
N ILE A 178 9.46 -8.87 -15.99
CA ILE A 178 10.90 -8.72 -15.83
C ILE A 178 11.58 -9.81 -16.68
N GLY A 179 12.37 -9.40 -17.66
CA GLY A 179 12.98 -10.30 -18.64
C GLY A 179 14.05 -11.22 -18.03
N LYS A 180 14.37 -12.29 -18.77
CA LYS A 180 15.37 -13.28 -18.36
C LYS A 180 16.70 -12.65 -18.00
N ASN A 181 17.30 -13.12 -16.90
CA ASN A 181 18.61 -12.69 -16.41
C ASN A 181 18.74 -11.17 -16.13
N THR A 182 17.63 -10.45 -16.09
CA THR A 182 17.62 -9.03 -15.69
C THR A 182 17.82 -8.92 -14.18
N ALA A 183 18.71 -8.03 -13.76
CA ALA A 183 18.91 -7.73 -12.34
C ALA A 183 18.31 -6.38 -12.00
N ILE A 184 17.39 -6.35 -11.04
CA ILE A 184 16.78 -5.16 -10.45
C ILE A 184 17.11 -5.23 -8.97
N SER A 185 18.07 -4.44 -8.54
CA SER A 185 18.43 -4.36 -7.12
C SER A 185 18.44 -2.92 -6.66
N GLY A 186 17.87 -2.69 -5.49
CA GLY A 186 17.53 -1.40 -4.92
C GLY A 186 18.66 -0.45 -4.57
N VAL A 187 19.74 -0.36 -5.34
CA VAL A 187 20.67 0.78 -5.31
C VAL A 187 21.30 0.91 -6.69
N THR A 188 20.64 1.60 -7.56
CA THR A 188 21.17 2.02 -8.85
C THR A 188 20.98 3.52 -8.99
N GLU A 189 21.80 4.15 -9.79
CA GLU A 189 21.73 5.60 -10.02
C GLU A 189 20.34 6.00 -10.54
N PRO A 190 19.82 7.18 -10.12
CA PRO A 190 18.57 7.71 -10.66
C PRO A 190 18.66 7.82 -12.18
N GLY A 191 17.85 7.05 -12.89
CA GLY A 191 17.84 7.04 -14.36
C GLY A 191 18.05 5.68 -15.01
N ASP A 192 18.59 4.69 -14.28
CA ASP A 192 18.78 3.33 -14.80
C ASP A 192 17.45 2.56 -14.96
N TYR A 193 16.39 3.05 -14.34
CA TYR A 193 15.04 2.50 -14.45
C TYR A 193 14.07 3.57 -14.93
N PRO A 194 13.21 3.26 -15.91
CA PRO A 194 12.27 4.24 -16.47
C PRO A 194 11.26 4.79 -15.45
N ASN A 195 11.25 4.27 -14.23
CA ASN A 195 10.23 4.57 -13.21
C ASN A 195 10.79 5.11 -11.88
N GLY A 196 12.10 5.33 -11.82
CA GLY A 196 12.75 5.99 -10.67
C GLY A 196 13.05 5.09 -9.48
N ILE A 197 13.92 5.58 -8.62
CA ILE A 197 14.24 5.01 -7.32
C ILE A 197 13.60 5.92 -6.27
N LEU A 198 12.94 5.34 -5.28
CA LEU A 198 12.41 6.09 -4.15
C LEU A 198 13.53 6.51 -3.19
N GLU A 199 13.29 7.55 -2.40
CA GLU A 199 14.23 8.04 -1.38
C GLU A 199 14.64 6.95 -0.37
N SER A 200 13.72 6.01 -0.11
CA SER A 200 13.96 4.83 0.74
C SER A 200 14.82 3.72 0.11
N GLY A 201 15.22 3.87 -1.17
CA GLY A 201 16.00 2.89 -1.91
C GLY A 201 15.19 1.71 -2.46
N GLN A 202 13.85 1.79 -2.48
CA GLN A 202 13.01 0.84 -3.22
C GLN A 202 12.92 1.24 -4.69
N VAL A 203 12.77 0.22 -5.54
CA VAL A 203 12.58 0.40 -6.98
C VAL A 203 11.13 0.16 -7.35
N ILE A 204 10.55 1.09 -8.10
CA ILE A 204 9.24 0.92 -8.69
C ILE A 204 9.38 0.55 -10.15
N ILE A 205 8.71 -0.51 -10.56
CA ILE A 205 8.59 -0.87 -11.97
C ILE A 205 7.13 -0.76 -12.37
N LYS A 206 6.84 0.25 -13.18
CA LYS A 206 5.51 0.50 -13.74
C LYS A 206 5.43 -0.04 -15.17
N GLY A 207 4.22 -0.32 -15.65
CA GLY A 207 3.96 -0.45 -17.07
C GLY A 207 4.15 0.90 -17.76
N GLY A 208 4.75 0.90 -18.93
CA GLY A 208 4.72 2.08 -19.79
C GLY A 208 3.27 2.46 -20.12
N ASP A 209 2.99 3.75 -20.17
CA ASP A 209 1.71 4.24 -20.69
C ASP A 209 1.52 3.68 -22.11
N ARG A 210 0.42 2.95 -22.32
CA ARG A 210 0.00 2.48 -23.65
C ARG A 210 -0.88 3.53 -24.27
#